data_87cd20f58ec608e2f17900c5f281442b
#
_entry.id   87cd20f58ec608e2f17900c5f281442b
#
_cell.length_a   1.000
_cell.length_b   1.000
_cell.length_c   1.000
_cell.angle_alpha   90.00
_cell.angle_beta   90.00
_cell.angle_gamma   90.00
#
_symmetry.space_group_name_H-M   'P 1'
#
loop_
_entity.id
_entity.type
_entity.pdbx_description
1 polymer ?
#
loop_
_entity_poly.entity_id
_entity_poly.type
_entity_poly.pdbx_seq_one_letter_code
_entity_poly.pdbx_strand_id
1 'polypeptide(L)'
;DAGHGGENPGAISPSGLLEKDVNLDIVMRVRDLLHKRGASTVLTRYEDDGPSMSRRKEIWREGNIDLAVSVHNNAAGSYKVSGTAVLYKHAFNRDLAMCVARRLTQTGLDLFGVVGNFNFSLNAPTFCPNILVEGMFMTSPEDEQRLADPAFRRQVAEKIVLGLEDYLNLCK
;
A
#
# COMPACT_ATOMS: atom_id res chain seq x y z
N ASP A 1 5.50 0.14 -4.50
CA ASP A 1 6.45 -0.43 -3.53
C ASP A 1 5.79 -1.50 -2.70
N ALA A 2 6.40 -2.68 -2.57
CA ALA A 2 5.98 -3.72 -1.64
C ALA A 2 6.82 -3.60 -0.36
N GLY A 3 6.18 -3.20 0.74
CA GLY A 3 6.84 -3.02 2.03
C GLY A 3 7.58 -4.28 2.49
N HIS A 4 8.65 -4.09 3.27
CA HIS A 4 9.50 -5.17 3.80
C HIS A 4 10.18 -6.01 2.71
N GLY A 5 10.61 -7.24 3.03
CA GLY A 5 11.26 -8.18 2.12
C GLY A 5 12.60 -8.69 2.64
N GLY A 6 13.07 -9.81 2.08
CA GLY A 6 14.28 -10.47 2.52
C GLY A 6 14.23 -10.88 3.99
N GLU A 7 15.23 -10.50 4.76
CA GLU A 7 15.32 -10.78 6.20
C GLU A 7 14.30 -9.99 7.06
N ASN A 8 13.65 -8.97 6.49
CA ASN A 8 12.65 -8.18 7.21
C ASN A 8 11.23 -8.68 6.87
N PRO A 9 10.60 -9.50 7.73
CA PRO A 9 9.28 -10.05 7.46
C PRO A 9 8.15 -9.01 7.59
N GLY A 10 8.41 -7.84 8.19
CA GLY A 10 7.36 -6.95 8.68
C GLY A 10 6.64 -7.54 9.88
N ALA A 11 5.37 -7.23 10.03
CA ALA A 11 4.52 -7.86 11.03
C ALA A 11 4.29 -9.34 10.70
N ILE A 12 4.13 -10.15 11.75
CA ILE A 12 3.77 -11.57 11.64
C ILE A 12 2.43 -11.75 12.32
N SER A 13 1.47 -12.31 11.60
CA SER A 13 0.14 -12.57 12.15
C SER A 13 0.17 -13.74 13.15
N PRO A 14 -0.88 -13.92 13.98
CA PRO A 14 -0.97 -15.06 14.90
C PRO A 14 -0.87 -16.42 14.23
N SER A 15 -1.31 -16.58 12.99
CA SER A 15 -1.18 -17.84 12.22
C SER A 15 0.15 -17.97 11.48
N GLY A 16 1.03 -16.97 11.56
CA GLY A 16 2.34 -16.99 10.91
C GLY A 16 2.38 -16.40 9.49
N LEU A 17 1.32 -15.71 9.04
CA LEU A 17 1.33 -14.99 7.77
C LEU A 17 2.32 -13.83 7.86
N LEU A 18 3.21 -13.70 6.89
CA LEU A 18 4.22 -12.64 6.84
C LEU A 18 3.72 -11.44 6.08
N GLU A 19 3.89 -10.26 6.64
CA GLU A 19 3.48 -8.99 6.00
C GLU A 19 4.16 -8.79 4.65
N LYS A 20 5.46 -9.09 4.55
CA LYS A 20 6.22 -8.98 3.30
C LYS A 20 5.59 -9.75 2.13
N ASP A 21 5.05 -10.96 2.40
CA ASP A 21 4.47 -11.82 1.38
C ASP A 21 3.11 -11.28 0.92
N VAL A 22 2.31 -10.82 1.87
CA VAL A 22 1.01 -10.18 1.61
C VAL A 22 1.19 -8.89 0.80
N ASN A 23 2.15 -8.05 1.21
CA ASN A 23 2.46 -6.80 0.50
C ASN A 23 2.87 -7.08 -0.95
N LEU A 24 3.74 -8.07 -1.17
CA LEU A 24 4.18 -8.43 -2.52
C LEU A 24 3.03 -8.95 -3.38
N ASP A 25 2.18 -9.84 -2.85
CA ASP A 25 1.02 -10.36 -3.59
C ASP A 25 0.06 -9.22 -4.00
N ILE A 26 -0.25 -8.31 -3.09
CA ILE A 26 -1.12 -7.16 -3.40
C ILE A 26 -0.48 -6.27 -4.47
N VAL A 27 0.81 -5.93 -4.34
CA VAL A 27 1.52 -5.07 -5.31
C VAL A 27 1.59 -5.71 -6.69
N MET A 28 1.84 -7.02 -6.78
CA MET A 28 1.85 -7.72 -8.06
C MET A 28 0.48 -7.68 -8.75
N ARG A 29 -0.61 -7.78 -7.99
CA ARG A 29 -1.97 -7.62 -8.52
C ARG A 29 -2.26 -6.18 -8.96
N VAL A 30 -1.82 -5.18 -8.19
CA VAL A 30 -1.92 -3.76 -8.58
C VAL A 30 -1.18 -3.52 -9.90
N ARG A 31 0.06 -4.03 -10.03
CA ARG A 31 0.83 -3.97 -11.30
C ARG A 31 0.03 -4.52 -12.48
N ASP A 32 -0.49 -5.75 -12.34
CA ASP A 32 -1.21 -6.43 -13.43
C ASP A 32 -2.49 -5.67 -13.83
N LEU A 33 -3.17 -5.08 -12.86
CA LEU A 33 -4.36 -4.26 -13.08
C LEU A 33 -4.02 -2.94 -13.78
N LEU A 34 -2.92 -2.30 -13.41
CA LEU A 34 -2.42 -1.07 -14.04
C LEU A 34 -1.97 -1.33 -15.48
N HIS A 35 -1.24 -2.43 -15.73
CA HIS A 35 -0.84 -2.81 -17.10
C HIS A 35 -2.05 -3.03 -18.01
N LYS A 36 -3.11 -3.67 -17.52
CA LYS A 36 -4.38 -3.83 -18.29
C LYS A 36 -5.06 -2.50 -18.62
N ARG A 37 -4.72 -1.44 -17.91
CA ARG A 37 -5.19 -0.06 -18.11
C ARG A 37 -4.23 0.81 -18.92
N GLY A 38 -3.15 0.21 -19.43
CA GLY A 38 -2.15 0.89 -20.25
C GLY A 38 -1.11 1.70 -19.48
N ALA A 39 -1.06 1.58 -18.16
CA ALA A 39 -0.04 2.23 -17.35
C ALA A 39 1.26 1.40 -17.33
N SER A 40 2.41 2.07 -17.33
CA SER A 40 3.70 1.46 -17.02
C SER A 40 3.93 1.45 -15.50
N THR A 41 4.66 0.45 -15.00
CA THR A 41 4.94 0.35 -13.57
C THR A 41 6.42 0.09 -13.30
N VAL A 42 6.92 0.68 -12.22
CA VAL A 42 8.24 0.43 -11.66
C VAL A 42 8.04 -0.15 -10.27
N LEU A 43 8.56 -1.33 -10.00
CA LEU A 43 8.46 -1.98 -8.69
C LEU A 43 9.79 -1.86 -7.95
N THR A 44 9.73 -1.68 -6.63
CA THR A 44 10.92 -1.66 -5.77
C THR A 44 11.49 -3.05 -5.54
N ARG A 45 10.65 -4.08 -5.65
CA ARG A 45 11.03 -5.50 -5.66
C ARG A 45 10.01 -6.35 -6.41
N TYR A 46 10.46 -7.48 -6.94
CA TYR A 46 9.65 -8.45 -7.69
C TYR A 46 9.53 -9.80 -6.98
N GLU A 47 10.41 -10.04 -6.01
CA GLU A 47 10.54 -11.29 -5.27
C GLU A 47 10.81 -11.00 -3.79
N ASP A 48 11.21 -12.00 -3.01
CA ASP A 48 11.52 -11.84 -1.59
C ASP A 48 12.95 -11.31 -1.40
N ASP A 49 13.22 -10.14 -1.96
CA ASP A 49 14.39 -9.32 -1.68
C ASP A 49 14.03 -8.12 -0.81
N GLY A 50 15.01 -7.56 -0.10
CA GLY A 50 14.83 -6.48 0.86
C GLY A 50 15.61 -5.23 0.50
N PRO A 51 15.25 -4.48 -0.55
CA PRO A 51 15.96 -3.26 -0.89
C PRO A 51 15.87 -2.24 0.25
N SER A 52 16.99 -1.55 0.51
CA SER A 52 17.05 -0.50 1.53
C SER A 52 16.11 0.67 1.20
N MET A 53 15.74 1.45 2.20
CA MET A 53 14.91 2.66 1.99
C MET A 53 15.53 3.64 1.00
N SER A 54 16.87 3.75 0.98
CA SER A 54 17.58 4.56 -0.02
C SER A 54 17.40 4.00 -1.42
N ARG A 55 17.58 2.69 -1.58
CA ARG A 55 17.44 2.02 -2.88
C ARG A 55 15.99 2.12 -3.41
N ARG A 56 14.97 1.98 -2.56
CA ARG A 56 13.56 2.17 -2.96
C ARG A 56 13.31 3.58 -3.53
N LYS A 57 13.85 4.62 -2.87
CA LYS A 57 13.75 6.00 -3.36
C LYS A 57 14.53 6.26 -4.64
N GLU A 58 15.68 5.62 -4.80
CA GLU A 58 16.47 5.67 -6.05
C GLU A 58 15.71 5.05 -7.21
N ILE A 59 15.11 3.85 -7.02
CA ILE A 59 14.29 3.18 -8.02
C ILE A 59 13.14 4.09 -8.48
N TRP A 60 12.45 4.77 -7.56
CA TRP A 60 11.41 5.71 -7.92
C TRP A 60 11.94 6.89 -8.75
N ARG A 61 13.10 7.44 -8.36
CA ARG A 61 13.72 8.57 -9.07
C ARG A 61 14.23 8.15 -10.45
N GLU A 62 14.93 7.01 -10.54
CA GLU A 62 15.45 6.45 -11.80
C GLU A 62 14.30 6.08 -12.76
N GLY A 63 13.18 5.62 -12.23
CA GLY A 63 11.99 5.25 -12.98
C GLY A 63 11.21 6.42 -13.56
N ASN A 64 11.54 7.67 -13.20
CA ASN A 64 10.83 8.89 -13.63
C ASN A 64 9.31 8.74 -13.51
N ILE A 65 8.87 8.30 -12.33
CA ILE A 65 7.48 7.93 -12.05
C ILE A 65 6.59 9.17 -11.86
N ASP A 66 5.34 9.08 -12.31
CA ASP A 66 4.32 10.13 -12.13
C ASP A 66 3.67 10.08 -10.75
N LEU A 67 3.59 8.88 -10.13
CA LEU A 67 2.93 8.64 -8.86
C LEU A 67 3.51 7.41 -8.18
N ALA A 68 3.59 7.41 -6.84
CA ALA A 68 4.06 6.27 -6.08
C ALA A 68 3.06 5.81 -5.00
N VAL A 69 2.97 4.48 -4.83
CA VAL A 69 2.19 3.85 -3.75
C VAL A 69 3.06 2.81 -3.07
N SER A 70 3.26 2.95 -1.76
CA SER A 70 3.82 1.91 -0.92
C SER A 70 2.67 1.13 -0.27
N VAL A 71 2.74 -0.20 -0.28
CA VAL A 71 1.74 -1.10 0.31
C VAL A 71 2.34 -1.81 1.49
N HIS A 72 1.69 -1.67 2.61
CA HIS A 72 1.97 -2.27 3.91
C HIS A 72 0.70 -2.85 4.52
N ASN A 73 0.87 -3.62 5.59
CA ASN A 73 -0.19 -4.02 6.49
C ASN A 73 0.26 -3.77 7.93
N ASN A 74 -0.62 -3.19 8.71
CA ASN A 74 -0.32 -2.66 10.02
C ASN A 74 -0.24 -3.76 11.10
N ALA A 75 0.22 -3.38 12.27
CA ALA A 75 0.15 -4.18 13.48
C ALA A 75 -0.15 -3.30 14.69
N ALA A 76 -0.87 -3.83 15.65
CA ALA A 76 -1.18 -3.14 16.90
C ALA A 76 -0.91 -4.06 18.10
N GLY A 77 -0.68 -3.45 19.26
CA GLY A 77 -0.57 -4.20 20.53
C GLY A 77 -1.90 -4.80 21.02
N SER A 78 -2.99 -4.57 20.32
CA SER A 78 -4.33 -5.11 20.62
C SER A 78 -4.91 -5.78 19.38
N TYR A 79 -5.41 -6.99 19.54
CA TYR A 79 -6.12 -7.75 18.50
C TYR A 79 -7.51 -7.16 18.14
N LYS A 80 -7.98 -6.15 18.88
CA LYS A 80 -9.25 -5.45 18.62
C LYS A 80 -9.13 -4.32 17.61
N VAL A 81 -7.91 -3.95 17.25
CA VAL A 81 -7.65 -2.89 16.26
C VAL A 81 -7.69 -3.50 14.87
N SER A 82 -8.54 -2.98 14.01
CA SER A 82 -8.76 -3.45 12.64
C SER A 82 -9.01 -2.28 11.69
N GLY A 83 -9.06 -2.56 10.38
CA GLY A 83 -9.41 -1.60 9.35
C GLY A 83 -8.23 -1.12 8.52
N THR A 84 -8.50 -0.19 7.61
CA THR A 84 -7.51 0.32 6.65
C THR A 84 -7.11 1.76 6.95
N ALA A 85 -5.87 2.11 6.65
CA ALA A 85 -5.41 3.50 6.72
C ALA A 85 -4.61 3.88 5.46
N VAL A 86 -4.60 5.17 5.15
CA VAL A 86 -3.73 5.71 4.12
C VAL A 86 -2.93 6.87 4.70
N LEU A 87 -1.62 6.79 4.57
CA LEU A 87 -0.68 7.70 5.18
C LEU A 87 -0.01 8.55 4.10
N TYR A 88 0.17 9.82 4.39
CA TYR A 88 0.89 10.76 3.53
C TYR A 88 1.68 11.77 4.35
N LYS A 89 2.70 12.39 3.76
CA LYS A 89 3.49 13.42 4.46
C LYS A 89 3.08 14.83 4.04
N HIS A 90 3.08 15.12 2.76
CA HIS A 90 2.89 16.46 2.22
C HIS A 90 1.42 16.72 1.89
N ALA A 91 0.94 17.92 2.16
CA ALA A 91 -0.47 18.28 1.99
C ALA A 91 -1.00 18.05 0.56
N PHE A 92 -0.16 18.19 -0.46
CA PHE A 92 -0.54 17.95 -1.85
C PHE A 92 -0.86 16.48 -2.18
N ASN A 93 -0.50 15.54 -1.28
CA ASN A 93 -0.83 14.12 -1.41
C ASN A 93 -2.18 13.75 -0.77
N ARG A 94 -2.84 14.72 -0.10
CA ARG A 94 -4.08 14.47 0.65
C ARG A 94 -5.19 13.92 -0.24
N ASP A 95 -5.40 14.50 -1.40
CA ASP A 95 -6.49 14.10 -2.30
C ASP A 95 -6.26 12.70 -2.86
N LEU A 96 -5.01 12.35 -3.19
CA LEU A 96 -4.62 10.98 -3.56
C LEU A 96 -4.94 10.00 -2.42
N ALA A 97 -4.55 10.32 -1.18
CA ALA A 97 -4.81 9.49 -0.02
C ALA A 97 -6.32 9.31 0.23
N MET A 98 -7.10 10.38 0.09
CA MET A 98 -8.56 10.33 0.26
C MET A 98 -9.26 9.49 -0.81
N CYS A 99 -8.84 9.59 -2.07
CA CYS A 99 -9.39 8.79 -3.16
C CYS A 99 -9.16 7.28 -2.91
N VAL A 100 -7.94 6.90 -2.55
CA VAL A 100 -7.61 5.50 -2.28
C VAL A 100 -8.34 5.00 -1.02
N ALA A 101 -8.33 5.75 0.08
CA ALA A 101 -9.03 5.38 1.31
C ALA A 101 -10.53 5.15 1.09
N ARG A 102 -11.20 6.05 0.36
CA ARG A 102 -12.62 5.92 0.02
C ARG A 102 -12.92 4.65 -0.77
N ARG A 103 -12.03 4.26 -1.67
CA ARG A 103 -12.19 3.01 -2.42
C ARG A 103 -11.95 1.79 -1.56
N LEU A 104 -10.95 1.82 -0.68
CA LEU A 104 -10.68 0.70 0.23
C LEU A 104 -11.86 0.40 1.16
N THR A 105 -12.57 1.41 1.68
CA THR A 105 -13.76 1.18 2.51
C THR A 105 -14.90 0.45 1.77
N GLN A 106 -14.93 0.48 0.45
CA GLN A 106 -15.92 -0.26 -0.34
C GLN A 106 -15.69 -1.79 -0.32
N THR A 107 -14.60 -2.29 0.25
CA THR A 107 -14.39 -3.72 0.52
C THR A 107 -15.07 -4.20 1.80
N GLY A 108 -15.71 -3.30 2.54
CA GLY A 108 -16.25 -3.57 3.88
C GLY A 108 -15.25 -3.40 5.01
N LEU A 109 -14.07 -2.83 4.73
CA LEU A 109 -13.09 -2.44 5.75
C LEU A 109 -13.51 -1.12 6.39
N ASP A 110 -13.39 -1.05 7.71
CA ASP A 110 -13.51 0.21 8.43
C ASP A 110 -12.32 1.13 8.11
N LEU A 111 -12.57 2.43 8.04
CA LEU A 111 -11.52 3.41 7.89
C LEU A 111 -10.88 3.70 9.24
N PHE A 112 -9.68 3.16 9.47
CA PHE A 112 -8.87 3.50 10.64
C PHE A 112 -8.38 4.96 10.58
N GLY A 113 -7.95 5.43 9.40
CA GLY A 113 -7.61 6.84 9.21
C GLY A 113 -7.01 7.20 7.87
N VAL A 114 -7.05 8.51 7.57
CA VAL A 114 -6.24 9.15 6.54
C VAL A 114 -5.33 10.14 7.26
N VAL A 115 -4.05 9.76 7.42
CA VAL A 115 -3.13 10.42 8.35
C VAL A 115 -2.11 11.24 7.58
N GLY A 116 -2.19 12.56 7.74
CA GLY A 116 -1.25 13.51 7.16
C GLY A 116 -0.03 13.79 8.06
N ASN A 117 0.98 14.41 7.47
CA ASN A 117 2.24 14.75 8.15
C ASN A 117 2.96 13.53 8.75
N PHE A 118 2.79 12.36 8.14
CA PHE A 118 3.39 11.12 8.61
C PHE A 118 4.82 10.99 8.09
N ASN A 119 5.79 10.82 8.99
CA ASN A 119 7.21 10.93 8.66
C ASN A 119 7.85 9.59 8.26
N PHE A 120 7.21 8.83 7.40
CA PHE A 120 7.84 7.67 6.75
C PHE A 120 8.83 8.09 5.68
N SER A 121 9.91 7.31 5.54
CA SER A 121 10.97 7.58 4.58
C SER A 121 10.48 7.66 3.14
N LEU A 122 9.54 6.79 2.75
CA LEU A 122 8.95 6.75 1.40
C LEU A 122 7.85 7.80 1.19
N ASN A 123 7.32 8.43 2.24
CA ASN A 123 6.41 9.57 2.11
C ASN A 123 7.14 10.91 2.00
N ALA A 124 8.48 10.92 2.23
CA ALA A 124 9.28 12.14 2.20
C ALA A 124 9.58 12.73 0.80
N PRO A 125 9.69 11.95 -0.29
CA PRO A 125 9.93 12.51 -1.62
C PRO A 125 8.84 13.53 -2.04
N THR A 126 9.28 14.57 -2.77
CA THR A 126 8.41 15.65 -3.28
C THR A 126 8.40 15.72 -4.80
N PHE A 127 9.15 14.87 -5.48
CA PHE A 127 9.26 14.86 -6.94
C PHE A 127 8.06 14.18 -7.64
N CYS A 128 7.23 13.45 -6.90
CA CYS A 128 5.97 12.89 -7.37
C CYS A 128 4.97 12.77 -6.21
N PRO A 129 3.65 12.79 -6.47
CA PRO A 129 2.65 12.41 -5.48
C PRO A 129 2.90 11.00 -4.96
N ASN A 130 2.79 10.82 -3.64
CA ASN A 130 3.02 9.52 -3.03
C ASN A 130 2.20 9.30 -1.76
N ILE A 131 1.80 8.06 -1.55
CA ILE A 131 1.08 7.60 -0.36
C ILE A 131 1.63 6.26 0.12
N LEU A 132 1.32 5.92 1.37
CA LEU A 132 1.50 4.59 1.93
C LEU A 132 0.12 4.07 2.35
N VAL A 133 -0.22 2.89 1.86
CA VAL A 133 -1.44 2.17 2.24
C VAL A 133 -1.09 1.18 3.33
N GLU A 134 -1.73 1.31 4.48
CA GLU A 134 -1.81 0.29 5.53
C GLU A 134 -3.12 -0.48 5.30
N GLY A 135 -3.01 -1.61 4.60
CA GLY A 135 -4.17 -2.34 4.10
C GLY A 135 -5.09 -2.80 5.22
N MET A 136 -4.54 -3.54 6.17
CA MET A 136 -5.25 -4.12 7.31
C MET A 136 -4.29 -4.37 8.47
N PHE A 137 -4.81 -4.80 9.63
CA PHE A 137 -3.97 -5.13 10.79
C PHE A 137 -3.66 -6.63 10.85
N MET A 138 -2.39 -6.98 10.65
CA MET A 138 -1.89 -8.37 10.73
C MET A 138 -2.20 -9.04 12.08
N THR A 139 -2.34 -8.25 13.14
CA THR A 139 -2.61 -8.70 14.51
C THR A 139 -4.10 -8.87 14.83
N SER A 140 -5.00 -8.41 13.95
CA SER A 140 -6.44 -8.58 14.09
C SER A 140 -6.87 -9.93 13.50
N PRO A 141 -7.55 -10.82 14.24
CA PRO A 141 -8.00 -12.10 13.70
C PRO A 141 -8.96 -11.95 12.50
N GLU A 142 -9.79 -10.93 12.49
CA GLU A 142 -10.71 -10.65 11.39
C GLU A 142 -9.94 -10.19 10.14
N ASP A 143 -9.01 -9.26 10.28
CA ASP A 143 -8.20 -8.76 9.19
C ASP A 143 -7.22 -9.84 8.68
N GLU A 144 -6.65 -10.64 9.58
CA GLU A 144 -5.80 -11.77 9.21
C GLU A 144 -6.55 -12.77 8.32
N GLN A 145 -7.78 -13.13 8.67
CA GLN A 145 -8.60 -14.03 7.86
C GLN A 145 -8.83 -13.47 6.45
N ARG A 146 -9.09 -12.17 6.34
CA ARG A 146 -9.23 -11.46 5.06
C ARG A 146 -7.91 -11.44 4.29
N LEU A 147 -6.78 -11.17 4.97
CA LEU A 147 -5.45 -11.16 4.35
C LEU A 147 -5.02 -12.54 3.87
N ALA A 148 -5.41 -13.62 4.54
CA ALA A 148 -5.15 -14.99 4.12
C ALA A 148 -5.91 -15.36 2.83
N ASP A 149 -7.04 -14.70 2.52
CA ASP A 149 -7.83 -14.96 1.32
C ASP A 149 -7.25 -14.22 0.08
N PRO A 150 -6.73 -14.95 -0.93
CA PRO A 150 -6.24 -14.34 -2.17
C PRO A 150 -7.30 -13.56 -2.95
N ALA A 151 -8.59 -13.91 -2.79
CA ALA A 151 -9.68 -13.19 -3.46
C ALA A 151 -9.89 -11.82 -2.80
N PHE A 152 -9.76 -11.74 -1.48
CA PHE A 152 -9.83 -10.46 -0.78
C PHE A 152 -8.64 -9.56 -1.10
N ARG A 153 -7.39 -10.10 -1.13
CA ARG A 153 -6.22 -9.33 -1.57
C ARG A 153 -6.36 -8.77 -3.00
N ARG A 154 -7.04 -9.52 -3.89
CA ARG A 154 -7.40 -9.02 -5.23
C ARG A 154 -8.36 -7.83 -5.15
N GLN A 155 -9.39 -7.89 -4.30
CA GLN A 155 -10.32 -6.77 -4.11
C GLN A 155 -9.57 -5.52 -3.58
N VAL A 156 -8.68 -5.69 -2.62
CA VAL A 156 -7.84 -4.59 -2.11
C VAL A 156 -7.02 -3.95 -3.26
N ALA A 157 -6.36 -4.77 -4.08
CA ALA A 157 -5.59 -4.28 -5.23
C ALA A 157 -6.47 -3.52 -6.23
N GLU A 158 -7.67 -4.03 -6.54
CA GLU A 158 -8.64 -3.35 -7.41
C GLU A 158 -9.06 -1.99 -6.85
N LYS A 159 -9.29 -1.91 -5.53
CA LYS A 159 -9.69 -0.64 -4.88
C LYS A 159 -8.55 0.36 -4.83
N ILE A 160 -7.31 -0.08 -4.64
CA ILE A 160 -6.14 0.80 -4.78
C ILE A 160 -6.13 1.40 -6.19
N VAL A 161 -6.19 0.57 -7.24
CA VAL A 161 -6.15 1.05 -8.63
C VAL A 161 -7.30 2.01 -8.95
N LEU A 162 -8.53 1.70 -8.53
CA LEU A 162 -9.68 2.60 -8.71
C LEU A 162 -9.49 3.94 -7.98
N GLY A 163 -8.86 3.93 -6.81
CA GLY A 163 -8.53 5.16 -6.09
C GLY A 163 -7.49 6.01 -6.82
N LEU A 164 -6.50 5.38 -7.47
CA LEU A 164 -5.55 6.07 -8.33
C LEU A 164 -6.24 6.71 -9.55
N GLU A 165 -7.14 5.98 -10.20
CA GLU A 165 -7.94 6.50 -11.32
C GLU A 165 -8.82 7.69 -10.90
N ASP A 166 -9.48 7.61 -9.74
CA ASP A 166 -10.25 8.73 -9.20
C ASP A 166 -9.38 9.97 -9.02
N TYR A 167 -8.18 9.82 -8.44
CA TYR A 167 -7.25 10.93 -8.26
C TYR A 167 -6.81 11.53 -9.59
N LEU A 168 -6.42 10.72 -10.56
CA LEU A 168 -6.02 11.20 -11.88
C LEU A 168 -7.14 11.92 -12.62
N ASN A 169 -8.40 11.57 -12.36
CA ASN A 169 -9.56 12.27 -12.91
C ASN A 169 -9.84 13.63 -12.23
N LEU A 170 -9.39 13.83 -10.98
CA LEU A 170 -9.44 15.14 -10.32
C LEU A 170 -8.38 16.11 -10.87
N CYS A 171 -7.31 15.58 -11.48
CA CYS A 171 -6.21 16.37 -12.02
C CYS A 171 -6.43 16.82 -13.49
N LYS A 172 -7.54 16.42 -14.10
CA LYS A 172 -7.93 16.82 -15.47
C LYS A 172 -8.79 18.08 -15.45
#